data_e48b596c52033a7109ac314a18280a5d
#
_entry.id   e48b596c52033a7109ac314a18280a5d
#
_cell.length_a   1.000
_cell.length_b   1.000
_cell.length_c   1.000
_cell.angle_alpha   90.00
_cell.angle_beta   90.00
_cell.angle_gamma   90.00
#
_symmetry.space_group_name_H-M   'P 1'
#
loop_
_entity.id
_entity.type
_entity.pdbx_description
1 polymer ?
#
loop_
_entity_poly.entity_id
_entity_poly.type
_entity_poly.pdbx_seq_one_letter_code
_entity_poly.pdbx_strand_id
1 'polypeptide(L)'
;MNVVDAINTRRAYRSLVPVTITEELVRDLARCAQLAPSCNNNQPARFVFVWEPAMLEKMKAVFNKGNVWCHADSMVVAVCAEKDADCLIFDREYYLFDTGMQTAFLILRATELGLVAHPIAGYSPKAVRAVLGIPDSMQVITLVNIGKHADSISPVLSEKQVYDETHRPERLPLEQVAYFNRYPREEGAERREETT
;
A
#
# COMPACT_ATOMS: atom_id res chain seq x y z
N MET A 1 5.61 15.41 13.69
CA MET A 1 4.59 14.36 14.02
C MET A 1 5.35 13.17 14.59
N ASN A 2 4.86 12.52 15.64
CA ASN A 2 5.46 11.26 16.11
C ASN A 2 4.85 10.07 15.37
N VAL A 3 5.42 8.85 15.54
CA VAL A 3 4.95 7.64 14.83
C VAL A 3 3.50 7.31 15.14
N VAL A 4 3.08 7.46 16.39
CA VAL A 4 1.68 7.19 16.80
C VAL A 4 0.72 8.16 16.13
N ASP A 5 1.09 9.43 16.02
CA ASP A 5 0.29 10.42 15.32
C ASP A 5 0.17 10.09 13.83
N ALA A 6 1.28 9.69 13.18
CA ALA A 6 1.26 9.29 11.77
C ALA A 6 0.34 8.08 11.53
N ILE A 7 0.39 7.07 12.40
CA ILE A 7 -0.50 5.90 12.35
C ILE A 7 -1.97 6.32 12.52
N ASN A 8 -2.25 7.20 13.47
CA ASN A 8 -3.62 7.64 13.78
C ASN A 8 -4.21 8.56 12.72
N THR A 9 -3.40 9.44 12.12
CA THR A 9 -3.87 10.42 11.12
C THR A 9 -3.92 9.86 9.70
N ARG A 10 -3.13 8.82 9.41
CA ARG A 10 -3.10 8.21 8.08
C ARG A 10 -4.50 7.80 7.60
N ARG A 11 -4.88 8.30 6.45
CA ARG A 11 -6.13 7.92 5.76
C ARG A 11 -5.87 7.65 4.27
N ALA A 12 -6.72 6.80 3.69
CA ALA A 12 -6.73 6.47 2.27
C ALA A 12 -7.73 7.38 1.55
N TYR A 13 -7.44 8.68 1.52
CA TYR A 13 -8.25 9.67 0.81
C TYR A 13 -8.14 9.49 -0.71
N ARG A 14 -9.17 9.92 -1.43
CA ARG A 14 -9.28 9.84 -2.90
C ARG A 14 -9.47 11.22 -3.54
N SER A 15 -9.90 12.20 -2.74
CA SER A 15 -9.98 13.60 -3.19
C SER A 15 -8.60 14.23 -3.07
N LEU A 16 -7.88 14.29 -4.18
CA LEU A 16 -6.51 14.76 -4.23
C LEU A 16 -6.38 16.06 -5.02
N VAL A 17 -5.47 16.91 -4.56
CA VAL A 17 -4.99 18.09 -5.30
C VAL A 17 -3.50 17.94 -5.60
N PRO A 18 -3.01 18.58 -6.66
CA PRO A 18 -1.61 18.53 -7.03
C PRO A 18 -0.69 19.03 -5.91
N VAL A 19 0.47 18.39 -5.80
CA VAL A 19 1.58 18.81 -4.97
C VAL A 19 2.88 18.67 -5.77
N THR A 20 3.81 19.57 -5.56
CA THR A 20 5.13 19.50 -6.21
C THR A 20 5.90 18.28 -5.67
N ILE A 21 6.29 17.39 -6.56
CA ILE A 21 7.15 16.25 -6.24
C ILE A 21 8.57 16.60 -6.67
N THR A 22 9.49 16.56 -5.72
CA THR A 22 10.92 16.78 -5.95
C THR A 22 11.68 15.46 -5.86
N GLU A 23 12.82 15.36 -6.51
CA GLU A 23 13.67 14.18 -6.39
C GLU A 23 14.11 13.95 -4.94
N GLU A 24 14.29 15.01 -4.15
CA GLU A 24 14.62 14.90 -2.73
C GLU A 24 13.50 14.22 -1.94
N LEU A 25 12.23 14.59 -2.17
CA LEU A 25 11.07 13.93 -1.57
C LEU A 25 11.02 12.45 -1.95
N VAL A 26 11.21 12.14 -3.22
CA VAL A 26 11.23 10.74 -3.71
C VAL A 26 12.32 9.93 -3.00
N ARG A 27 13.54 10.49 -2.91
CA ARG A 27 14.66 9.84 -2.21
C ARG A 27 14.41 9.65 -0.71
N ASP A 28 13.74 10.61 -0.05
CA ASP A 28 13.37 10.51 1.35
C ASP A 28 12.37 9.36 1.59
N LEU A 29 11.31 9.28 0.80
CA LEU A 29 10.33 8.19 0.87
C LEU A 29 10.97 6.82 0.57
N ALA A 30 11.83 6.75 -0.44
CA ALA A 30 12.54 5.52 -0.81
C ALA A 30 13.47 5.05 0.30
N ARG A 31 14.20 5.99 0.95
CA ARG A 31 15.10 5.66 2.07
C ARG A 31 14.32 5.14 3.27
N CYS A 32 13.18 5.73 3.60
CA CYS A 32 12.34 5.23 4.68
C CYS A 32 11.84 3.81 4.39
N ALA A 33 11.38 3.52 3.17
CA ALA A 33 11.00 2.16 2.77
C ALA A 33 12.18 1.18 2.90
N GLN A 34 13.37 1.57 2.46
CA GLN A 34 14.58 0.75 2.51
C GLN A 34 14.99 0.33 3.93
N LEU A 35 14.68 1.16 4.94
CA LEU A 35 15.04 0.91 6.33
C LEU A 35 14.15 -0.12 7.04
N ALA A 36 13.08 -0.58 6.44
CA ALA A 36 12.26 -1.64 7.01
C ALA A 36 13.03 -2.98 7.07
N PRO A 37 12.81 -3.80 8.12
CA PRO A 37 13.46 -5.10 8.21
C PRO A 37 12.98 -6.06 7.12
N SER A 38 13.79 -7.08 6.82
CA SER A 38 13.41 -8.19 5.95
C SER A 38 14.10 -9.48 6.40
N CYS A 39 13.56 -10.63 6.00
CA CYS A 39 14.14 -11.94 6.28
C CYS A 39 15.59 -11.97 5.76
N ASN A 40 16.55 -12.33 6.61
CA ASN A 40 17.99 -12.32 6.30
C ASN A 40 18.51 -11.02 5.66
N ASN A 41 17.77 -9.90 5.83
CA ASN A 41 18.07 -8.63 5.16
C ASN A 41 18.07 -8.74 3.61
N ASN A 42 17.21 -9.57 3.05
CA ASN A 42 17.11 -9.81 1.61
C ASN A 42 16.56 -8.61 0.83
N GLN A 43 15.78 -7.74 1.47
CA GLN A 43 15.26 -6.50 0.89
C GLN A 43 14.56 -6.73 -0.46
N PRO A 44 13.46 -7.53 -0.51
CA PRO A 44 12.87 -8.02 -1.75
C PRO A 44 12.16 -6.94 -2.56
N ALA A 45 11.68 -5.87 -1.93
CA ALA A 45 10.90 -4.85 -2.62
C ALA A 45 11.71 -4.01 -3.59
N ARG A 46 11.07 -3.66 -4.71
CA ARG A 46 11.53 -2.65 -5.66
C ARG A 46 10.41 -1.64 -5.84
N PHE A 47 10.76 -0.37 -5.82
CA PHE A 47 9.82 0.75 -5.94
C PHE A 47 10.13 1.53 -7.20
N VAL A 48 9.13 1.67 -8.09
CA VAL A 48 9.23 2.55 -9.25
C VAL A 48 8.38 3.78 -8.98
N PHE A 49 9.04 4.91 -8.75
CA PHE A 49 8.39 6.19 -8.49
C PHE A 49 8.12 6.90 -9.81
N VAL A 50 6.88 7.26 -10.06
CA VAL A 50 6.41 7.91 -11.28
C VAL A 50 5.80 9.25 -10.90
N TRP A 51 6.44 10.37 -11.28
CA TRP A 51 5.96 11.74 -11.02
C TRP A 51 6.11 12.67 -12.22
N GLU A 52 6.79 12.25 -13.28
CA GLU A 52 6.86 13.03 -14.50
C GLU A 52 5.50 13.06 -15.21
N PRO A 53 5.00 14.25 -15.62
CA PRO A 53 3.65 14.39 -16.20
C PRO A 53 3.41 13.45 -17.39
N ALA A 54 4.38 13.29 -18.28
CA ALA A 54 4.27 12.40 -19.44
C ALA A 54 4.12 10.92 -19.06
N MET A 55 4.73 10.49 -17.95
CA MET A 55 4.60 9.13 -17.45
C MET A 55 3.31 8.95 -16.65
N LEU A 56 2.91 9.94 -15.83
CA LEU A 56 1.62 9.92 -15.14
C LEU A 56 0.45 9.82 -16.14
N GLU A 57 0.54 10.50 -17.27
CA GLU A 57 -0.49 10.40 -18.33
C GLU A 57 -0.61 8.96 -18.85
N LYS A 58 0.52 8.28 -19.08
CA LYS A 58 0.52 6.86 -19.49
C LYS A 58 -0.05 5.94 -18.40
N MET A 59 0.18 6.28 -17.12
CA MET A 59 -0.33 5.49 -15.99
C MET A 59 -1.86 5.56 -15.87
N LYS A 60 -2.53 6.58 -16.39
CA LYS A 60 -4.01 6.66 -16.36
C LYS A 60 -4.68 5.43 -16.98
N ALA A 61 -4.08 4.86 -18.00
CA ALA A 61 -4.62 3.68 -18.69
C ALA A 61 -4.50 2.37 -17.91
N VAL A 62 -3.72 2.33 -16.84
CA VAL A 62 -3.52 1.10 -16.05
C VAL A 62 -4.59 0.92 -14.96
N PHE A 63 -5.28 2.00 -14.57
CA PHE A 63 -6.27 1.96 -13.49
C PHE A 63 -7.61 1.37 -13.95
N ASN A 64 -8.24 0.58 -13.07
CA ASN A 64 -9.60 0.11 -13.28
C ASN A 64 -10.62 1.26 -13.16
N LYS A 65 -11.80 1.09 -13.75
CA LYS A 65 -12.88 2.12 -13.76
C LYS A 65 -13.22 2.70 -12.38
N GLY A 66 -13.11 1.91 -11.32
CA GLY A 66 -13.35 2.37 -9.93
C GLY A 66 -12.26 3.28 -9.36
N ASN A 67 -11.14 3.45 -10.06
CA ASN A 67 -9.97 4.22 -9.62
C ASN A 67 -9.65 5.41 -10.55
N VAL A 68 -10.65 5.98 -11.21
CA VAL A 68 -10.48 7.19 -12.04
C VAL A 68 -9.94 8.38 -11.23
N TRP A 69 -10.22 8.42 -9.92
CA TRP A 69 -9.70 9.43 -9.02
C TRP A 69 -8.15 9.48 -8.97
N CYS A 70 -7.46 8.35 -9.28
CA CYS A 70 -6.00 8.30 -9.39
C CYS A 70 -5.43 9.18 -10.52
N HIS A 71 -6.28 9.67 -11.44
CA HIS A 71 -5.84 10.61 -12.46
C HIS A 71 -5.42 11.98 -11.89
N ALA A 72 -5.72 12.25 -10.61
CA ALA A 72 -5.30 13.44 -9.88
C ALA A 72 -4.01 13.24 -9.05
N ASP A 73 -3.38 12.07 -9.15
CA ASP A 73 -2.14 11.79 -8.43
C ASP A 73 -1.01 12.71 -8.86
N SER A 74 -0.23 13.14 -7.90
CA SER A 74 1.03 13.86 -8.16
C SER A 74 2.21 12.88 -8.33
N MET A 75 2.08 11.69 -7.77
CA MET A 75 3.04 10.60 -7.92
C MET A 75 2.33 9.25 -7.75
N VAL A 76 2.75 8.26 -8.53
CA VAL A 76 2.36 6.86 -8.35
C VAL A 76 3.62 6.05 -8.07
N VAL A 77 3.57 5.19 -7.04
CA VAL A 77 4.67 4.28 -6.73
C VAL A 77 4.23 2.85 -7.04
N ALA A 78 4.84 2.23 -8.04
CA ALA A 78 4.65 0.80 -8.27
C ALA A 78 5.55 0.01 -7.31
N VAL A 79 4.90 -0.78 -6.46
CA VAL A 79 5.56 -1.64 -5.47
C VAL A 79 5.68 -3.03 -6.07
N CYS A 80 6.89 -3.50 -6.28
CA CYS A 80 7.20 -4.75 -6.92
C CYS A 80 8.08 -5.62 -6.04
N ALA A 81 7.99 -6.92 -6.20
CA ALA A 81 8.94 -7.86 -5.64
C ALA A 81 9.08 -9.09 -6.52
N GLU A 82 10.25 -9.71 -6.48
CA GLU A 82 10.50 -11.01 -7.05
C GLU A 82 10.35 -12.07 -5.95
N LYS A 83 9.55 -13.11 -6.23
CA LYS A 83 9.22 -14.14 -5.24
C LYS A 83 10.48 -14.83 -4.72
N ASP A 84 11.41 -15.16 -5.61
CA ASP A 84 12.62 -15.92 -5.29
C ASP A 84 13.73 -15.06 -4.68
N ALA A 85 13.52 -13.74 -4.57
CA ALA A 85 14.46 -12.81 -3.94
C ALA A 85 14.38 -12.78 -2.42
N ASP A 86 13.49 -13.57 -1.81
CA ASP A 86 13.31 -13.57 -0.36
C ASP A 86 13.13 -14.99 0.21
N CYS A 87 13.04 -15.09 1.53
CA CYS A 87 12.92 -16.35 2.25
C CYS A 87 11.62 -17.08 1.92
N LEU A 88 11.74 -18.35 1.61
CA LEU A 88 10.67 -19.33 1.69
C LEU A 88 10.94 -20.25 2.89
N ILE A 89 10.18 -20.09 3.99
CA ILE A 89 10.35 -20.87 5.19
C ILE A 89 9.16 -21.80 5.37
N PHE A 90 9.37 -23.08 5.06
CA PHE A 90 8.32 -24.07 4.83
C PHE A 90 7.41 -23.61 3.68
N ASP A 91 6.16 -23.26 3.95
CA ASP A 91 5.16 -22.75 3.00
C ASP A 91 4.92 -21.24 3.09
N ARG A 92 5.68 -20.52 3.94
CA ARG A 92 5.53 -19.08 4.18
C ARG A 92 6.42 -18.27 3.25
N GLU A 93 5.81 -17.51 2.36
CA GLU A 93 6.47 -16.62 1.40
C GLU A 93 6.70 -15.25 2.02
N TYR A 94 7.92 -14.97 2.49
CA TYR A 94 8.25 -13.74 3.21
C TYR A 94 8.30 -12.50 2.32
N TYR A 95 8.53 -12.64 1.01
CA TYR A 95 8.62 -11.49 0.10
C TYR A 95 7.40 -10.57 0.14
N LEU A 96 6.18 -11.12 0.35
CA LEU A 96 4.96 -10.30 0.49
C LEU A 96 4.90 -9.59 1.84
N PHE A 97 5.26 -10.28 2.91
CA PHE A 97 5.29 -9.74 4.26
C PHE A 97 6.30 -8.59 4.38
N ASP A 98 7.52 -8.82 3.89
CA ASP A 98 8.63 -7.86 3.97
C ASP A 98 8.37 -6.64 3.07
N THR A 99 7.85 -6.86 1.85
CA THR A 99 7.41 -5.76 0.98
C THR A 99 6.28 -4.94 1.61
N GLY A 100 5.37 -5.59 2.34
CA GLY A 100 4.31 -4.91 3.10
C GLY A 100 4.88 -3.99 4.18
N MET A 101 5.88 -4.42 4.95
CA MET A 101 6.57 -3.60 5.96
C MET A 101 7.28 -2.40 5.31
N GLN A 102 8.01 -2.62 4.22
CA GLN A 102 8.69 -1.56 3.47
C GLN A 102 7.69 -0.53 2.92
N THR A 103 6.56 -0.99 2.38
CA THR A 103 5.48 -0.12 1.90
C THR A 103 4.84 0.67 3.05
N ALA A 104 4.65 0.07 4.22
CA ALA A 104 4.10 0.75 5.39
C ALA A 104 4.99 1.90 5.86
N PHE A 105 6.31 1.73 5.85
CA PHE A 105 7.25 2.80 6.23
C PHE A 105 7.17 3.98 5.26
N LEU A 106 7.09 3.73 3.94
CA LEU A 106 6.86 4.77 2.93
C LEU A 106 5.55 5.52 3.20
N ILE A 107 4.46 4.80 3.45
CA ILE A 107 3.14 5.40 3.70
C ILE A 107 3.15 6.26 4.97
N LEU A 108 3.77 5.81 6.05
CA LEU A 108 3.88 6.57 7.30
C LEU A 108 4.73 7.83 7.10
N ARG A 109 5.83 7.74 6.35
CA ARG A 109 6.65 8.91 6.05
C ARG A 109 5.90 9.92 5.19
N ALA A 110 5.19 9.49 4.16
CA ALA A 110 4.34 10.36 3.35
C ALA A 110 3.28 11.07 4.23
N THR A 111 2.65 10.33 5.15
CA THR A 111 1.67 10.89 6.10
C THR A 111 2.30 11.95 7.01
N GLU A 112 3.49 11.69 7.54
CA GLU A 112 4.22 12.65 8.36
C GLU A 112 4.51 13.97 7.61
N LEU A 113 4.75 13.88 6.30
CA LEU A 113 4.95 15.02 5.41
C LEU A 113 3.64 15.70 4.96
N GLY A 114 2.49 15.27 5.49
CA GLY A 114 1.17 15.82 5.15
C GLY A 114 0.64 15.37 3.80
N LEU A 115 1.19 14.29 3.24
CA LEU A 115 0.74 13.68 2.00
C LEU A 115 -0.25 12.54 2.26
N VAL A 116 -1.13 12.34 1.29
CA VAL A 116 -1.88 11.08 1.16
C VAL A 116 -0.99 10.07 0.46
N ALA A 117 -0.94 8.84 1.00
CA ALA A 117 -0.34 7.69 0.34
C ALA A 117 -1.36 6.53 0.40
N HIS A 118 -2.03 6.27 -0.72
CA HIS A 118 -3.17 5.36 -0.81
C HIS A 118 -2.81 4.12 -1.65
N PRO A 119 -2.55 2.96 -1.03
CA PRO A 119 -2.31 1.72 -1.76
C PRO A 119 -3.62 1.19 -2.35
N ILE A 120 -3.58 0.72 -3.60
CA ILE A 120 -4.72 0.16 -4.33
C ILE A 120 -4.40 -1.19 -4.95
N ALA A 121 -5.45 -2.01 -5.16
CA ALA A 121 -5.40 -3.26 -5.92
C ALA A 121 -6.13 -3.18 -7.28
N GLY A 122 -6.86 -2.11 -7.54
CA GLY A 122 -7.71 -1.96 -8.73
C GLY A 122 -6.96 -1.39 -9.94
N TYR A 123 -6.02 -2.13 -10.50
CA TYR A 123 -5.23 -1.78 -11.69
C TYR A 123 -4.90 -3.04 -12.51
N SER A 124 -4.30 -2.88 -13.69
CA SER A 124 -3.79 -3.97 -14.52
C SER A 124 -2.30 -4.17 -14.31
N PRO A 125 -1.83 -5.22 -13.59
CA PRO A 125 -0.41 -5.48 -13.39
C PRO A 125 0.36 -5.64 -14.69
N LYS A 126 -0.26 -6.27 -15.71
CA LYS A 126 0.32 -6.42 -17.05
C LYS A 126 0.56 -5.06 -17.72
N ALA A 127 -0.41 -4.16 -17.65
CA ALA A 127 -0.28 -2.83 -18.22
C ALA A 127 0.77 -1.99 -17.49
N VAL A 128 0.84 -2.09 -16.14
CA VAL A 128 1.88 -1.42 -15.34
C VAL A 128 3.27 -1.88 -15.75
N ARG A 129 3.50 -3.20 -15.86
CA ARG A 129 4.79 -3.73 -16.32
C ARG A 129 5.17 -3.19 -17.69
N ALA A 130 4.22 -3.19 -18.64
CA ALA A 130 4.46 -2.69 -19.99
C ALA A 130 4.80 -1.19 -20.03
N VAL A 131 4.09 -0.37 -19.25
CA VAL A 131 4.31 1.09 -19.19
C VAL A 131 5.64 1.44 -18.52
N LEU A 132 6.01 0.72 -17.46
CA LEU A 132 7.17 1.05 -16.62
C LEU A 132 8.42 0.21 -16.96
N GLY A 133 8.35 -0.72 -17.90
CA GLY A 133 9.48 -1.60 -18.25
C GLY A 133 9.87 -2.57 -17.13
N ILE A 134 8.90 -2.97 -16.28
CA ILE A 134 9.16 -3.90 -15.18
C ILE A 134 9.26 -5.32 -15.74
N PRO A 135 10.32 -6.08 -15.39
CA PRO A 135 10.51 -7.46 -15.86
C PRO A 135 9.35 -8.39 -15.49
N ASP A 136 9.10 -9.40 -16.31
CA ASP A 136 8.03 -10.39 -16.07
C ASP A 136 8.27 -11.24 -14.82
N SER A 137 9.53 -11.41 -14.38
CA SER A 137 9.88 -12.07 -13.12
C SER A 137 9.38 -11.31 -11.89
N MET A 138 9.18 -10.00 -12.02
CA MET A 138 8.70 -9.17 -10.93
C MET A 138 7.17 -9.10 -10.88
N GLN A 139 6.62 -9.34 -9.71
CA GLN A 139 5.20 -9.12 -9.41
C GLN A 139 4.97 -7.66 -9.01
N VAL A 140 4.00 -7.01 -9.66
CA VAL A 140 3.48 -5.71 -9.18
C VAL A 140 2.43 -6.00 -8.12
N ILE A 141 2.76 -5.73 -6.86
CA ILE A 141 1.96 -6.11 -5.69
C ILE A 141 0.87 -5.07 -5.41
N THR A 142 1.23 -3.80 -5.49
CA THR A 142 0.31 -2.67 -5.30
C THR A 142 0.81 -1.43 -6.00
N LEU A 143 -0.09 -0.49 -6.29
CA LEU A 143 0.25 0.90 -6.60
C LEU A 143 -0.08 1.76 -5.40
N VAL A 144 0.83 2.64 -5.00
CA VAL A 144 0.58 3.65 -3.97
C VAL A 144 0.43 5.00 -4.64
N ASN A 145 -0.77 5.55 -4.54
CA ASN A 145 -1.16 6.83 -5.14
C ASN A 145 -0.86 7.96 -4.14
N ILE A 146 -0.12 8.97 -4.58
CA ILE A 146 0.37 10.04 -3.71
C ILE A 146 -0.07 11.40 -4.26
N GLY A 147 -0.61 12.21 -3.35
CA GLY A 147 -1.03 13.58 -3.58
C GLY A 147 -1.28 14.29 -2.26
N LYS A 148 -1.85 15.48 -2.31
CA LYS A 148 -2.31 16.19 -1.12
C LYS A 148 -3.82 16.06 -1.00
N HIS A 149 -4.36 15.86 0.21
CA HIS A 149 -5.80 15.83 0.42
C HIS A 149 -6.44 17.16 0.03
N ALA A 150 -7.53 17.08 -0.73
CA ALA A 150 -8.30 18.25 -1.14
C ALA A 150 -9.27 18.68 -0.04
N ASP A 151 -9.57 19.97 0.04
CA ASP A 151 -10.60 20.51 0.94
C ASP A 151 -12.03 20.18 0.46
N SER A 152 -12.19 19.80 -0.80
CA SER A 152 -13.47 19.44 -1.42
C SER A 152 -13.47 18.03 -1.95
N ILE A 153 -14.63 17.37 -1.91
CA ILE A 153 -14.82 16.02 -2.42
C ILE A 153 -14.73 16.04 -3.95
N SER A 154 -13.93 15.12 -4.51
CA SER A 154 -13.76 14.98 -5.94
C SER A 154 -15.08 14.50 -6.60
N PRO A 155 -15.53 15.14 -7.70
CA PRO A 155 -16.78 14.79 -8.37
C PRO A 155 -16.75 13.43 -9.08
N VAL A 156 -15.59 12.81 -9.23
CA VAL A 156 -15.46 11.49 -9.89
C VAL A 156 -15.67 10.31 -8.93
N LEU A 157 -15.88 10.58 -7.63
CA LEU A 157 -16.08 9.54 -6.61
C LEU A 157 -17.50 8.97 -6.68
N SER A 158 -17.62 7.65 -6.50
CA SER A 158 -18.91 7.01 -6.27
C SER A 158 -19.46 7.37 -4.88
N GLU A 159 -20.75 7.19 -4.66
CA GLU A 159 -21.41 7.45 -3.36
C GLU A 159 -20.69 6.73 -2.21
N LYS A 160 -20.32 5.47 -2.40
CA LYS A 160 -19.54 4.73 -1.40
C LYS A 160 -18.19 5.37 -1.13
N GLN A 161 -17.48 5.82 -2.17
CA GLN A 161 -16.18 6.48 -2.01
C GLN A 161 -16.32 7.84 -1.32
N VAL A 162 -17.38 8.59 -1.59
CA VAL A 162 -17.72 9.84 -0.89
C VAL A 162 -17.96 9.56 0.61
N TYR A 163 -18.71 8.50 0.93
CA TYR A 163 -18.90 8.09 2.33
C TYR A 163 -17.57 7.76 3.00
N ASP A 164 -16.73 6.92 2.37
CA ASP A 164 -15.42 6.54 2.88
C ASP A 164 -14.47 7.74 3.03
N GLU A 165 -14.66 8.80 2.22
CA GLU A 165 -13.88 10.04 2.27
C GLU A 165 -14.17 10.84 3.55
N THR A 166 -15.41 10.91 3.96
CA THR A 166 -15.87 11.68 5.11
C THR A 166 -15.91 10.86 6.42
N HIS A 167 -16.09 9.56 6.32
CA HIS A 167 -16.17 8.65 7.46
C HIS A 167 -14.95 7.75 7.53
N ARG A 168 -14.25 7.74 8.66
CA ARG A 168 -13.16 6.78 8.85
C ARG A 168 -13.76 5.39 9.06
N PRO A 169 -13.38 4.39 8.23
CA PRO A 169 -13.86 3.03 8.43
C PRO A 169 -13.50 2.52 9.83
N GLU A 170 -14.46 1.93 10.51
CA GLU A 170 -14.25 1.28 11.79
C GLU A 170 -13.22 0.15 11.67
N ARG A 171 -12.61 -0.15 12.78
CA ARG A 171 -11.74 -1.31 12.93
C ARG A 171 -12.45 -2.37 13.76
N LEU A 172 -12.09 -3.62 13.50
CA LEU A 172 -12.52 -4.70 14.37
C LEU A 172 -12.13 -4.39 15.83
N PRO A 173 -12.95 -4.79 16.81
CA PRO A 173 -12.58 -4.73 18.22
C PRO A 173 -11.22 -5.39 18.46
N LEU A 174 -10.45 -4.85 19.41
CA LEU A 174 -9.08 -5.32 19.65
C LEU A 174 -9.04 -6.82 19.99
N GLU A 175 -10.06 -7.31 20.67
CA GLU A 175 -10.22 -8.71 21.09
C GLU A 175 -10.39 -9.69 19.93
N GLN A 176 -10.74 -9.18 18.74
CA GLN A 176 -10.82 -9.97 17.49
C GLN A 176 -9.52 -9.92 16.67
N VAL A 177 -8.55 -9.10 17.07
CA VAL A 177 -7.31 -8.87 16.33
C VAL A 177 -6.07 -9.28 17.14
N ALA A 178 -6.15 -9.19 18.48
CA ALA A 178 -5.03 -9.46 19.36
C ALA A 178 -5.42 -10.41 20.50
N TYR A 179 -4.68 -11.47 20.65
CA TYR A 179 -4.88 -12.48 21.69
C TYR A 179 -3.66 -12.55 22.59
N PHE A 180 -3.87 -12.77 23.90
CA PHE A 180 -2.81 -12.82 24.88
C PHE A 180 -2.42 -14.28 25.19
N ASN A 181 -1.15 -14.59 25.01
CA ASN A 181 -0.50 -15.90 25.25
C ASN A 181 -0.96 -17.04 24.32
N ARG A 182 -2.23 -17.12 23.91
CA ARG A 182 -2.75 -18.18 23.03
C ARG A 182 -3.91 -17.68 22.18
N TYR A 183 -4.12 -18.31 21.04
CA TYR A 183 -5.33 -18.14 20.24
C TYR A 183 -6.51 -18.80 20.97
N PRO A 184 -7.72 -18.20 21.00
CA PRO A 184 -8.89 -18.82 21.62
C PRO A 184 -9.21 -20.14 20.93
N ARG A 185 -9.49 -21.17 21.72
CA ARG A 185 -10.01 -22.43 21.17
C ARG A 185 -11.45 -22.22 20.74
N GLU A 186 -11.84 -22.77 19.59
CA GLU A 186 -13.24 -22.88 19.21
C GLU A 186 -13.97 -23.76 20.24
N GLU A 187 -15.01 -23.24 20.88
CA GLU A 187 -15.87 -24.06 21.75
C GLU A 187 -16.55 -25.12 20.86
N GLY A 188 -16.09 -26.35 20.93
CA GLY A 188 -16.64 -27.47 20.14
C GLY A 188 -15.61 -28.40 19.49
N ALA A 189 -14.31 -28.09 19.51
CA ALA A 189 -13.25 -28.94 18.91
C ALA A 189 -12.85 -30.17 19.75
N GLU A 190 -13.36 -30.33 20.99
CA GLU A 190 -12.89 -31.38 21.92
C GLU A 190 -13.54 -32.77 21.72
N ARG A 191 -14.29 -33.05 20.65
CA ARG A 191 -14.98 -34.36 20.48
C ARG A 191 -14.51 -35.24 19.32
N ARG A 192 -13.30 -35.09 18.81
CA ARG A 192 -12.84 -35.92 17.68
C ARG A 192 -11.57 -36.75 17.91
N GLU A 193 -10.98 -36.77 19.09
CA GLU A 193 -9.72 -37.53 19.35
C GLU A 193 -9.83 -38.70 20.35
N GLU A 194 -11.01 -39.12 20.76
CA GLU A 194 -11.16 -40.32 21.60
C GLU A 194 -12.09 -41.35 20.93
N THR A 195 -11.69 -41.89 19.80
CA THR A 195 -12.19 -43.22 19.31
C THR A 195 -11.31 -43.70 18.17
N THR A 196 -10.15 -44.27 18.51
CA THR A 196 -9.53 -45.40 17.78
C THR A 196 -8.60 -46.15 18.68
#